data_fc10b0de1846a471aeef1b49a1d09a66
#
_entry.id   fc10b0de1846a471aeef1b49a1d09a66
#
_cell.length_a   1.000
_cell.length_b   1.000
_cell.length_c   1.000
_cell.angle_alpha   90.00
_cell.angle_beta   90.00
_cell.angle_gamma   90.00
#
_symmetry.space_group_name_H-M   'P 1'
#
loop_
_entity.id
_entity.type
_entity.pdbx_description
1 polymer ?
#
loop_
_entity_poly.entity_id
_entity_poly.type
_entity_poly.pdbx_seq_one_letter_code
_entity_poly.pdbx_strand_id
1 'polypeptide(L)'
;MPGDRILVVDDEEAIREIVSSMLTTAHYKCSQAGSGLQALALLESGEEFELMLSDLMMADLDGIGLLERTKERFPDLPVVMVTAVHDISVALAAIRNGAYDYLLKPFEREQLLATVRRALENRRLKLENRAYQTNLEALVTAKTEQLRKAIGTLERSYDITLEALGDALDLKDAETEGHSKRVTAFTIAIARAIGLSSDQIRVIARGAFLHDIGKMAIPDAILRKPGALTPDEVTIMREHCYRGYQMLRKIPFLAEAAEIVYSHQERFDGTGYPRGLKGDEIPL
;
A
#
# COMPACT_ATOMS: atom_id res chain seq x y z
N MET A 1 -23.91 23.60 -12.04
CA MET A 1 -24.80 22.98 -13.07
C MET A 1 -26.18 23.58 -12.94
N PRO A 2 -27.06 23.58 -13.96
CA PRO A 2 -28.43 23.99 -13.76
C PRO A 2 -29.08 23.06 -12.73
N GLY A 3 -29.43 23.63 -11.56
CA GLY A 3 -30.06 22.87 -10.48
C GLY A 3 -29.33 22.88 -9.15
N ASP A 4 -28.06 23.36 -9.10
CA ASP A 4 -27.35 23.53 -7.84
C ASP A 4 -28.10 24.49 -6.93
N ARG A 5 -28.22 24.13 -5.64
CA ARG A 5 -28.97 24.90 -4.65
C ARG A 5 -28.02 25.83 -3.86
N ILE A 6 -28.32 27.11 -3.86
CA ILE A 6 -27.51 28.14 -3.24
C ILE A 6 -28.32 28.80 -2.10
N LEU A 7 -27.72 28.87 -0.92
CA LEU A 7 -28.26 29.57 0.22
C LEU A 7 -27.79 31.03 0.17
N VAL A 8 -28.72 31.97 0.11
CA VAL A 8 -28.44 33.42 0.13
C VAL A 8 -28.82 33.96 1.51
N VAL A 9 -27.84 34.52 2.20
CA VAL A 9 -27.99 35.03 3.57
C VAL A 9 -27.62 36.50 3.62
N ASP A 10 -28.57 37.34 3.94
CA ASP A 10 -28.40 38.80 4.08
C ASP A 10 -29.57 39.32 4.91
N ASP A 11 -29.42 40.30 5.81
CA ASP A 11 -30.51 40.81 6.60
C ASP A 11 -31.36 41.80 5.80
N GLU A 12 -30.83 42.38 4.71
CA GLU A 12 -31.57 43.22 3.78
C GLU A 12 -32.37 42.39 2.77
N GLU A 13 -33.70 42.41 2.86
CA GLU A 13 -34.60 41.69 1.95
C GLU A 13 -34.39 42.04 0.47
N ALA A 14 -34.21 43.33 0.18
CA ALA A 14 -33.98 43.80 -1.19
C ALA A 14 -32.69 43.20 -1.81
N ILE A 15 -31.63 43.04 -1.04
CA ILE A 15 -30.38 42.45 -1.49
C ILE A 15 -30.59 40.93 -1.73
N ARG A 16 -31.26 40.24 -0.82
CA ARG A 16 -31.58 38.80 -1.01
C ARG A 16 -32.37 38.55 -2.29
N GLU A 17 -33.38 39.38 -2.55
CA GLU A 17 -34.20 39.27 -3.77
C GLU A 17 -33.40 39.52 -5.04
N ILE A 18 -32.56 40.57 -5.08
CA ILE A 18 -31.70 40.87 -6.22
C ILE A 18 -30.73 39.75 -6.51
N VAL A 19 -30.00 39.26 -5.50
CA VAL A 19 -29.03 38.16 -5.64
C VAL A 19 -29.73 36.91 -6.09
N SER A 20 -30.84 36.53 -5.45
CA SER A 20 -31.61 35.36 -5.82
C SER A 20 -32.16 35.43 -7.24
N SER A 21 -32.62 36.61 -7.70
CA SER A 21 -33.08 36.85 -9.07
C SER A 21 -31.96 36.65 -10.09
N MET A 22 -30.74 37.17 -9.82
CA MET A 22 -29.57 37.01 -10.67
C MET A 22 -29.19 35.54 -10.81
N LEU A 23 -29.22 34.78 -9.72
CA LEU A 23 -28.89 33.35 -9.68
C LEU A 23 -29.95 32.50 -10.35
N THR A 24 -31.23 32.75 -10.09
CA THR A 24 -32.36 32.02 -10.68
C THR A 24 -32.41 32.20 -12.19
N THR A 25 -32.12 33.40 -12.69
CA THR A 25 -31.98 33.68 -14.12
C THR A 25 -30.83 32.88 -14.77
N ALA A 26 -29.84 32.47 -13.97
CA ALA A 26 -28.74 31.57 -14.38
C ALA A 26 -29.01 30.09 -14.08
N HIS A 27 -30.28 29.73 -13.79
CA HIS A 27 -30.76 28.37 -13.54
C HIS A 27 -30.29 27.74 -12.25
N TYR A 28 -29.84 28.51 -11.25
CA TYR A 28 -29.60 28.01 -9.89
C TYR A 28 -30.89 28.01 -9.08
N LYS A 29 -31.00 27.09 -8.12
CA LYS A 29 -32.07 27.10 -7.13
C LYS A 29 -31.61 27.92 -5.93
N CYS A 30 -32.46 28.84 -5.43
CA CYS A 30 -32.08 29.66 -4.30
C CYS A 30 -33.02 29.43 -3.11
N SER A 31 -32.44 29.31 -1.92
CA SER A 31 -33.14 29.45 -0.65
C SER A 31 -32.60 30.70 0.03
N GLN A 32 -33.45 31.41 0.76
CA GLN A 32 -33.11 32.70 1.39
C GLN A 32 -33.18 32.59 2.92
N ALA A 33 -32.27 33.27 3.58
CA ALA A 33 -32.26 33.43 5.02
C ALA A 33 -32.00 34.90 5.36
N GLY A 34 -32.83 35.49 6.23
CA GLY A 34 -32.71 36.87 6.69
C GLY A 34 -31.79 37.03 7.90
N SER A 35 -31.18 35.98 8.39
CA SER A 35 -30.21 36.03 9.49
C SER A 35 -29.30 34.81 9.50
N GLY A 36 -28.15 34.91 10.20
CA GLY A 36 -27.24 33.78 10.38
C GLY A 36 -27.87 32.60 11.12
N LEU A 37 -28.73 32.82 12.09
CA LEU A 37 -29.45 31.78 12.81
C LEU A 37 -30.44 31.02 11.90
N GLN A 38 -31.17 31.75 11.05
CA GLN A 38 -32.06 31.15 10.06
C GLN A 38 -31.28 30.33 9.03
N ALA A 39 -30.12 30.82 8.59
CA ALA A 39 -29.24 30.08 7.68
C ALA A 39 -28.78 28.73 8.31
N LEU A 40 -28.36 28.74 9.56
CA LEU A 40 -27.99 27.50 10.27
C LEU A 40 -29.16 26.53 10.38
N ALA A 41 -30.37 27.03 10.71
CA ALA A 41 -31.57 26.20 10.78
C ALA A 41 -31.90 25.54 9.42
N LEU A 42 -31.73 26.27 8.31
CA LEU A 42 -31.88 25.68 6.95
C LEU A 42 -30.81 24.63 6.62
N LEU A 43 -29.55 24.88 6.97
CA LEU A 43 -28.48 23.91 6.79
C LEU A 43 -28.71 22.63 7.62
N GLU A 44 -29.32 22.74 8.79
CA GLU A 44 -29.65 21.60 9.69
C GLU A 44 -30.97 20.91 9.34
N SER A 45 -31.81 21.47 8.49
CA SER A 45 -33.10 20.90 8.12
C SER A 45 -33.02 19.63 7.26
N GLY A 46 -31.82 19.28 6.79
CA GLY A 46 -31.60 18.17 5.85
C GLY A 46 -31.66 18.60 4.38
N GLU A 47 -31.87 19.88 4.09
CA GLU A 47 -31.71 20.38 2.73
C GLU A 47 -30.23 20.45 2.34
N GLU A 48 -29.88 19.91 1.19
CA GLU A 48 -28.50 19.98 0.68
C GLU A 48 -28.29 21.30 -0.08
N PHE A 49 -27.23 22.00 0.28
CA PHE A 49 -26.76 23.19 -0.38
C PHE A 49 -25.37 22.97 -0.96
N GLU A 50 -25.13 23.50 -2.16
CA GLU A 50 -23.84 23.39 -2.85
C GLU A 50 -22.97 24.64 -2.62
N LEU A 51 -23.56 25.75 -2.23
CA LEU A 51 -22.89 27.02 -1.95
C LEU A 51 -23.69 27.85 -0.99
N MET A 52 -23.05 28.60 -0.11
CA MET A 52 -23.65 29.67 0.67
C MET A 52 -23.02 31.02 0.28
N LEU A 53 -23.87 32.00 0.01
CA LEU A 53 -23.51 33.43 -0.11
C LEU A 53 -24.00 34.12 1.17
N SER A 54 -23.11 34.73 1.92
CA SER A 54 -23.47 35.35 3.20
C SER A 54 -22.98 36.77 3.28
N ASP A 55 -23.85 37.67 3.70
CA ASP A 55 -23.40 38.98 4.14
C ASP A 55 -22.50 38.88 5.37
N LEU A 56 -21.60 39.84 5.50
CA LEU A 56 -20.67 39.90 6.63
C LEU A 56 -21.34 40.54 7.86
N MET A 57 -22.12 41.57 7.64
CA MET A 57 -22.70 42.42 8.71
C MET A 57 -24.17 42.08 8.89
N MET A 58 -24.50 41.26 9.89
CA MET A 58 -25.86 40.88 10.25
C MET A 58 -26.08 41.04 11.76
N ALA A 59 -27.30 41.32 12.17
CA ALA A 59 -27.60 41.75 13.54
C ALA A 59 -27.41 40.62 14.61
N ASP A 60 -27.88 39.40 14.34
CA ASP A 60 -27.91 38.33 15.35
C ASP A 60 -26.60 37.50 15.41
N LEU A 61 -26.22 36.96 14.28
CA LEU A 61 -24.99 36.20 14.08
C LEU A 61 -24.32 36.78 12.84
N ASP A 62 -23.17 37.42 13.03
CA ASP A 62 -22.41 37.98 11.92
C ASP A 62 -21.91 36.90 10.93
N GLY A 63 -21.55 37.36 9.74
CA GLY A 63 -21.12 36.44 8.68
C GLY A 63 -19.89 35.61 9.03
N ILE A 64 -18.97 36.11 9.87
CA ILE A 64 -17.78 35.35 10.32
C ILE A 64 -18.21 34.27 11.29
N GLY A 65 -19.02 34.54 12.28
CA GLY A 65 -19.54 33.54 13.21
C GLY A 65 -20.42 32.51 12.51
N LEU A 66 -21.18 32.88 11.48
CA LEU A 66 -21.90 31.92 10.63
C LEU A 66 -20.93 31.05 9.83
N LEU A 67 -19.89 31.62 9.26
CA LEU A 67 -18.86 30.90 8.52
C LEU A 67 -18.19 29.83 9.40
N GLU A 68 -17.73 30.20 10.60
CA GLU A 68 -17.07 29.29 11.53
C GLU A 68 -17.96 28.09 11.87
N ARG A 69 -19.20 28.34 12.28
CA ARG A 69 -20.18 27.28 12.61
C ARG A 69 -20.51 26.40 11.39
N THR A 70 -20.59 27.02 10.20
CA THR A 70 -20.82 26.29 8.94
C THR A 70 -19.62 25.36 8.63
N LYS A 71 -18.39 25.86 8.80
CA LYS A 71 -17.20 25.05 8.52
C LYS A 71 -16.97 23.89 9.49
N GLU A 72 -17.37 24.07 10.74
CA GLU A 72 -17.35 22.97 11.74
C GLU A 72 -18.27 21.82 11.37
N ARG A 73 -19.48 22.11 10.86
CA ARG A 73 -20.51 21.08 10.60
C ARG A 73 -20.59 20.66 9.14
N PHE A 74 -20.31 21.59 8.22
CA PHE A 74 -20.39 21.42 6.77
C PHE A 74 -19.08 21.84 6.09
N PRO A 75 -17.96 21.16 6.35
CA PRO A 75 -16.63 21.58 5.90
C PRO A 75 -16.48 21.64 4.38
N ASP A 76 -17.29 20.89 3.65
CA ASP A 76 -17.26 20.84 2.18
C ASP A 76 -18.20 21.87 1.52
N LEU A 77 -18.99 22.61 2.29
CA LEU A 77 -19.84 23.68 1.77
C LEU A 77 -18.99 24.94 1.55
N PRO A 78 -18.78 25.39 0.30
CA PRO A 78 -18.11 26.66 0.07
C PRO A 78 -18.99 27.82 0.55
N VAL A 79 -18.36 28.80 1.20
CA VAL A 79 -19.01 30.02 1.65
C VAL A 79 -18.33 31.20 0.96
N VAL A 80 -19.07 32.01 0.26
CA VAL A 80 -18.61 33.29 -0.33
C VAL A 80 -19.21 34.43 0.47
N MET A 81 -18.33 35.28 0.99
CA MET A 81 -18.77 36.46 1.74
C MET A 81 -19.14 37.60 0.78
N VAL A 82 -20.31 38.21 0.99
CA VAL A 82 -20.79 39.34 0.21
C VAL A 82 -20.86 40.54 1.13
N THR A 83 -20.05 41.56 0.89
CA THR A 83 -19.90 42.67 1.87
C THR A 83 -19.75 44.02 1.25
N ALA A 84 -20.24 45.05 1.92
CA ALA A 84 -20.02 46.46 1.59
C ALA A 84 -18.72 47.04 2.20
N VAL A 85 -18.04 46.26 3.05
CA VAL A 85 -16.84 46.73 3.75
C VAL A 85 -15.63 46.69 2.83
N HIS A 86 -15.03 47.86 2.60
CA HIS A 86 -13.81 48.00 1.78
C HIS A 86 -12.51 47.75 2.56
N ASP A 87 -12.61 47.28 3.80
CA ASP A 87 -11.43 46.96 4.61
C ASP A 87 -10.86 45.59 4.24
N ILE A 88 -9.71 45.61 3.62
CA ILE A 88 -8.97 44.40 3.20
C ILE A 88 -8.69 43.48 4.38
N SER A 89 -8.53 44.03 5.60
CA SER A 89 -8.26 43.20 6.79
C SER A 89 -9.42 42.28 7.12
N VAL A 90 -10.64 42.69 6.91
CA VAL A 90 -11.86 41.88 7.14
C VAL A 90 -12.03 40.80 6.08
N ALA A 91 -11.78 41.15 4.82
CA ALA A 91 -11.79 40.17 3.74
C ALA A 91 -10.73 39.05 3.95
N LEU A 92 -9.52 39.47 4.37
CA LEU A 92 -8.44 38.49 4.71
C LEU A 92 -8.81 37.65 5.93
N ALA A 93 -9.48 38.21 6.93
CA ALA A 93 -9.96 37.45 8.09
C ALA A 93 -10.98 36.37 7.66
N ALA A 94 -11.94 36.72 6.80
CA ALA A 94 -12.90 35.74 6.27
C ALA A 94 -12.22 34.60 5.51
N ILE A 95 -11.24 34.87 4.67
CA ILE A 95 -10.48 33.84 3.95
C ILE A 95 -9.69 32.94 4.94
N ARG A 96 -9.06 33.55 5.95
CA ARG A 96 -8.34 32.77 7.00
C ARG A 96 -9.27 31.86 7.80
N ASN A 97 -10.52 32.27 8.02
CA ASN A 97 -11.54 31.46 8.71
C ASN A 97 -12.25 30.46 7.77
N GLY A 98 -11.77 30.32 6.52
CA GLY A 98 -12.22 29.27 5.61
C GLY A 98 -13.30 29.69 4.62
N ALA A 99 -13.54 30.97 4.43
CA ALA A 99 -14.33 31.46 3.29
C ALA A 99 -13.64 31.05 1.98
N TYR A 100 -14.43 30.67 0.99
CA TYR A 100 -13.90 30.32 -0.33
C TYR A 100 -13.43 31.59 -1.08
N ASP A 101 -14.23 32.64 -1.04
CA ASP A 101 -13.96 33.90 -1.71
C ASP A 101 -14.78 35.00 -1.04
N TYR A 102 -14.59 36.26 -1.46
CA TYR A 102 -15.43 37.39 -1.08
C TYR A 102 -15.84 38.21 -2.30
N LEU A 103 -16.98 38.90 -2.21
CA LEU A 103 -17.53 39.76 -3.25
C LEU A 103 -17.92 41.10 -2.64
N LEU A 104 -17.38 42.19 -3.16
CA LEU A 104 -17.65 43.55 -2.67
C LEU A 104 -18.93 44.12 -3.30
N LYS A 105 -19.83 44.65 -2.47
CA LYS A 105 -20.99 45.43 -2.88
C LYS A 105 -20.55 46.89 -3.22
N PRO A 106 -21.03 47.51 -4.33
CA PRO A 106 -21.88 46.95 -5.37
C PRO A 106 -21.10 46.07 -6.34
N PHE A 107 -21.70 44.96 -6.79
CA PHE A 107 -21.13 44.05 -7.77
C PHE A 107 -22.03 43.88 -9.00
N GLU A 108 -21.43 43.53 -10.10
CA GLU A 108 -22.15 43.22 -11.32
C GLU A 108 -22.56 41.74 -11.34
N ARG A 109 -23.66 41.46 -12.06
CA ARG A 109 -24.17 40.09 -12.23
C ARG A 109 -23.09 39.12 -12.70
N GLU A 110 -22.23 39.55 -13.61
CA GLU A 110 -21.16 38.72 -14.17
C GLU A 110 -20.12 38.32 -13.12
N GLN A 111 -19.77 39.25 -12.21
CA GLN A 111 -18.85 38.99 -11.10
C GLN A 111 -19.44 37.96 -10.13
N LEU A 112 -20.71 38.13 -9.74
CA LEU A 112 -21.41 37.16 -8.89
C LEU A 112 -21.40 35.77 -9.51
N LEU A 113 -21.83 35.63 -10.78
CA LEU A 113 -21.92 34.35 -11.46
C LEU A 113 -20.54 33.70 -11.70
N ALA A 114 -19.50 34.50 -11.94
CA ALA A 114 -18.14 33.96 -12.07
C ALA A 114 -17.63 33.37 -10.75
N THR A 115 -17.87 34.09 -9.63
CA THR A 115 -17.47 33.60 -8.29
C THR A 115 -18.25 32.34 -7.89
N VAL A 116 -19.56 32.34 -8.12
CA VAL A 116 -20.42 31.17 -7.88
C VAL A 116 -19.93 29.94 -8.67
N ARG A 117 -19.68 30.09 -9.96
CA ARG A 117 -19.18 28.99 -10.80
C ARG A 117 -17.85 28.43 -10.29
N ARG A 118 -16.90 29.31 -9.93
CA ARG A 118 -15.61 28.88 -9.38
C ARG A 118 -15.77 28.10 -8.06
N ALA A 119 -16.65 28.62 -7.18
CA ALA A 119 -16.90 27.98 -5.89
C ALA A 119 -17.52 26.57 -6.04
N LEU A 120 -18.53 26.44 -6.88
CA LEU A 120 -19.19 25.16 -7.18
C LEU A 120 -18.24 24.16 -7.86
N GLU A 121 -17.44 24.61 -8.83
CA GLU A 121 -16.44 23.78 -9.49
C GLU A 121 -15.38 23.29 -8.50
N ASN A 122 -14.87 24.14 -7.62
CA ASN A 122 -13.91 23.75 -6.58
C ASN A 122 -14.49 22.69 -5.64
N ARG A 123 -15.76 22.88 -5.20
CA ARG A 123 -16.47 21.89 -4.38
C ARG A 123 -16.55 20.55 -5.10
N ARG A 124 -16.99 20.55 -6.36
CA ARG A 124 -17.09 19.33 -7.16
C ARG A 124 -15.77 18.59 -7.25
N LEU A 125 -14.70 19.30 -7.63
CA LEU A 125 -13.36 18.71 -7.74
C LEU A 125 -12.85 18.16 -6.40
N LYS A 126 -13.13 18.83 -5.28
CA LYS A 126 -12.77 18.31 -3.94
C LYS A 126 -13.50 17.01 -3.61
N LEU A 127 -14.80 16.95 -3.88
CA LEU A 127 -15.60 15.74 -3.61
C LEU A 127 -15.18 14.57 -4.52
N GLU A 128 -14.97 14.83 -5.82
CA GLU A 128 -14.46 13.84 -6.78
C GLU A 128 -13.08 13.31 -6.35
N ASN A 129 -12.17 14.20 -5.95
CA ASN A 129 -10.83 13.82 -5.50
C ASN A 129 -10.90 12.95 -4.24
N ARG A 130 -11.74 13.32 -3.26
CA ARG A 130 -11.93 12.50 -2.04
C ARG A 130 -12.49 11.11 -2.36
N ALA A 131 -13.50 11.05 -3.23
CA ALA A 131 -14.06 9.76 -3.67
C ALA A 131 -13.01 8.91 -4.40
N TYR A 132 -12.21 9.53 -5.27
CA TYR A 132 -11.11 8.85 -5.97
C TYR A 132 -10.05 8.33 -4.99
N GLN A 133 -9.63 9.14 -4.02
CA GLN A 133 -8.67 8.71 -3.00
C GLN A 133 -9.17 7.52 -2.19
N THR A 134 -10.43 7.56 -1.72
CA THR A 134 -11.03 6.45 -0.97
C THR A 134 -11.07 5.16 -1.80
N ASN A 135 -11.47 5.26 -3.07
CA ASN A 135 -11.48 4.10 -3.98
C ASN A 135 -10.07 3.56 -4.25
N LEU A 136 -9.07 4.44 -4.40
CA LEU A 136 -7.68 4.05 -4.62
C LEU A 136 -7.11 3.30 -3.41
N GLU A 137 -7.35 3.81 -2.20
CA GLU A 137 -6.92 3.15 -0.96
C GLU A 137 -7.54 1.76 -0.81
N ALA A 138 -8.83 1.62 -1.09
CA ALA A 138 -9.52 0.34 -1.08
C ALA A 138 -8.92 -0.63 -2.12
N LEU A 139 -8.64 -0.15 -3.34
CA LEU A 139 -8.03 -0.95 -4.40
C LEU A 139 -6.61 -1.39 -4.04
N VAL A 140 -5.78 -0.48 -3.49
CA VAL A 140 -4.41 -0.78 -3.05
C VAL A 140 -4.44 -1.85 -1.97
N THR A 141 -5.32 -1.72 -0.97
CA THR A 141 -5.48 -2.72 0.10
C THR A 141 -5.86 -4.08 -0.45
N ALA A 142 -6.86 -4.14 -1.33
CA ALA A 142 -7.30 -5.39 -1.94
C ALA A 142 -6.21 -6.05 -2.80
N LYS A 143 -5.47 -5.26 -3.59
CA LYS A 143 -4.37 -5.75 -4.43
C LYS A 143 -3.18 -6.24 -3.62
N THR A 144 -2.84 -5.55 -2.53
CA THR A 144 -1.76 -5.97 -1.63
C THR A 144 -2.08 -7.32 -0.99
N GLU A 145 -3.31 -7.51 -0.51
CA GLU A 145 -3.73 -8.79 0.07
C GLU A 145 -3.77 -9.92 -0.98
N GLN A 146 -4.24 -9.62 -2.20
CA GLN A 146 -4.23 -10.58 -3.31
C GLN A 146 -2.80 -11.01 -3.66
N LEU A 147 -1.87 -10.07 -3.75
CA LEU A 147 -0.46 -10.33 -4.02
C LEU A 147 0.18 -11.18 -2.91
N ARG A 148 -0.08 -10.85 -1.65
CA ARG A 148 0.41 -11.62 -0.49
C ARG A 148 -0.06 -13.08 -0.52
N LYS A 149 -1.33 -13.32 -0.86
CA LYS A 149 -1.87 -14.68 -1.03
C LYS A 149 -1.21 -15.42 -2.19
N ALA A 150 -0.99 -14.74 -3.32
CA ALA A 150 -0.33 -15.34 -4.48
C ALA A 150 1.12 -15.73 -4.17
N ILE A 151 1.87 -14.86 -3.49
CA ILE A 151 3.25 -15.15 -3.04
C ILE A 151 3.26 -16.35 -2.11
N GLY A 152 2.41 -16.41 -1.08
CA GLY A 152 2.35 -17.54 -0.16
C GLY A 152 1.92 -18.86 -0.81
N THR A 153 1.13 -18.81 -1.89
CA THR A 153 0.79 -19.99 -2.68
C THR A 153 1.97 -20.45 -3.50
N LEU A 154 2.70 -19.51 -4.10
CA LEU A 154 3.90 -19.80 -4.90
C LEU A 154 5.01 -20.41 -4.03
N GLU A 155 5.27 -19.84 -2.85
CA GLU A 155 6.24 -20.37 -1.88
C GLU A 155 5.90 -21.82 -1.49
N ARG A 156 4.64 -22.10 -1.17
CA ARG A 156 4.20 -23.49 -0.86
C ARG A 156 4.38 -24.43 -2.03
N SER A 157 4.12 -23.98 -3.25
CA SER A 157 4.33 -24.79 -4.45
C SER A 157 5.81 -25.12 -4.64
N TYR A 158 6.70 -24.20 -4.36
CA TYR A 158 8.14 -24.44 -4.38
C TYR A 158 8.56 -25.47 -3.33
N ASP A 159 8.10 -25.32 -2.09
CA ASP A 159 8.44 -26.26 -1.01
C ASP A 159 7.97 -27.69 -1.32
N ILE A 160 6.75 -27.85 -1.87
CA ILE A 160 6.24 -29.16 -2.33
C ILE A 160 7.11 -29.74 -3.46
N THR A 161 7.54 -28.90 -4.41
CA THR A 161 8.39 -29.34 -5.51
C THR A 161 9.77 -29.80 -5.00
N LEU A 162 10.35 -29.05 -4.04
CA LEU A 162 11.62 -29.45 -3.41
C LEU A 162 11.47 -30.76 -2.63
N GLU A 163 10.37 -30.94 -1.92
CA GLU A 163 10.06 -32.18 -1.19
C GLU A 163 9.99 -33.38 -2.13
N ALA A 164 9.28 -33.23 -3.26
CA ALA A 164 9.21 -34.31 -4.27
C ALA A 164 10.59 -34.62 -4.88
N LEU A 165 11.45 -33.62 -5.08
CA LEU A 165 12.83 -33.86 -5.55
C LEU A 165 13.69 -34.57 -4.50
N GLY A 166 13.56 -34.23 -3.22
CA GLY A 166 14.26 -34.91 -2.13
C GLY A 166 13.79 -36.36 -1.97
N ASP A 167 12.49 -36.61 -2.02
CA ASP A 167 11.94 -37.97 -1.95
C ASP A 167 12.41 -38.82 -3.15
N ALA A 168 12.51 -38.25 -4.35
CA ALA A 168 13.07 -38.93 -5.52
C ALA A 168 14.57 -39.25 -5.37
N LEU A 169 15.33 -38.39 -4.69
CA LEU A 169 16.73 -38.62 -4.37
C LEU A 169 16.89 -39.75 -3.36
N ASP A 170 16.13 -39.74 -2.26
CA ASP A 170 16.16 -40.78 -1.23
C ASP A 170 15.87 -42.19 -1.84
N LEU A 171 14.97 -42.27 -2.84
CA LEU A 171 14.68 -43.49 -3.59
C LEU A 171 15.89 -43.98 -4.43
N LYS A 172 16.66 -43.03 -5.00
CA LYS A 172 17.81 -43.39 -5.83
C LYS A 172 19.01 -43.87 -5.00
N ASP A 173 19.29 -43.20 -3.88
CA ASP A 173 20.48 -43.43 -3.06
C ASP A 173 20.36 -44.66 -2.13
N ALA A 174 19.20 -45.31 -2.06
CA ALA A 174 18.91 -46.39 -1.11
C ALA A 174 19.18 -45.98 0.36
N GLU A 175 19.19 -44.71 0.66
CA GLU A 175 19.20 -44.20 2.04
C GLU A 175 17.87 -44.49 2.73
N THR A 176 17.87 -44.49 4.06
CA THR A 176 16.63 -44.72 4.80
C THR A 176 15.64 -43.62 4.52
N GLU A 177 14.40 -43.99 4.18
CA GLU A 177 13.28 -43.07 3.92
C GLU A 177 13.25 -41.92 4.91
N GLY A 178 13.18 -40.67 4.38
CA GLY A 178 13.14 -39.44 5.18
C GLY A 178 14.50 -39.01 5.75
N HIS A 179 15.64 -39.49 5.23
CA HIS A 179 16.97 -39.01 5.65
C HIS A 179 17.09 -37.49 5.50
N SER A 180 16.82 -36.98 4.32
CA SER A 180 16.89 -35.53 4.00
C SER A 180 16.01 -34.71 4.93
N LYS A 181 14.81 -35.19 5.27
CA LYS A 181 13.89 -34.54 6.23
C LYS A 181 14.46 -34.49 7.65
N ARG A 182 15.08 -35.60 8.12
CA ARG A 182 15.69 -35.65 9.46
C ARG A 182 16.88 -34.68 9.56
N VAL A 183 17.79 -34.73 8.58
CA VAL A 183 18.95 -33.83 8.51
C VAL A 183 18.49 -32.39 8.56
N THR A 184 17.51 -32.02 7.74
CA THR A 184 16.95 -30.65 7.72
C THR A 184 16.37 -30.25 9.07
N ALA A 185 15.62 -31.14 9.73
CA ALA A 185 15.02 -30.84 11.03
C ALA A 185 16.09 -30.58 12.11
N PHE A 186 17.15 -31.35 12.16
CA PHE A 186 18.28 -31.14 13.07
C PHE A 186 19.01 -29.82 12.74
N THR A 187 19.27 -29.57 11.47
CA THR A 187 19.94 -28.34 11.02
C THR A 187 19.13 -27.09 11.40
N ILE A 188 17.81 -27.11 11.21
CA ILE A 188 16.92 -26.02 11.65
C ILE A 188 16.97 -25.81 13.17
N ALA A 189 16.98 -26.90 13.95
CA ALA A 189 17.05 -26.82 15.39
C ALA A 189 18.36 -26.16 15.87
N ILE A 190 19.49 -26.54 15.27
CA ILE A 190 20.80 -25.97 15.55
C ILE A 190 20.83 -24.49 15.14
N ALA A 191 20.40 -24.16 13.93
CA ALA A 191 20.35 -22.80 13.41
C ALA A 191 19.54 -21.84 14.31
N ARG A 192 18.41 -22.31 14.84
CA ARG A 192 17.61 -21.57 15.84
C ARG A 192 18.35 -21.39 17.16
N ALA A 193 19.02 -22.45 17.64
CA ALA A 193 19.75 -22.39 18.91
C ALA A 193 20.92 -21.41 18.89
N ILE A 194 21.57 -21.24 17.73
CA ILE A 194 22.65 -20.24 17.55
C ILE A 194 22.15 -18.85 17.16
N GLY A 195 20.82 -18.65 17.07
CA GLY A 195 20.21 -17.32 16.91
C GLY A 195 20.17 -16.79 15.46
N LEU A 196 20.17 -17.65 14.44
CA LEU A 196 20.07 -17.22 13.05
C LEU A 196 18.68 -16.64 12.74
N SER A 197 18.63 -15.71 11.78
CA SER A 197 17.39 -15.11 11.32
C SER A 197 16.51 -16.10 10.55
N SER A 198 15.21 -15.83 10.45
CA SER A 198 14.27 -16.68 9.70
C SER A 198 14.66 -16.85 8.23
N ASP A 199 15.25 -15.82 7.61
CA ASP A 199 15.70 -15.89 6.21
C ASP A 199 16.93 -16.79 6.06
N GLN A 200 17.91 -16.68 6.96
CA GLN A 200 19.07 -17.57 7.00
C GLN A 200 18.65 -19.03 7.24
N ILE A 201 17.74 -19.25 8.21
CA ILE A 201 17.21 -20.60 8.49
C ILE A 201 16.55 -21.21 7.24
N ARG A 202 15.82 -20.39 6.46
CA ARG A 202 15.18 -20.86 5.22
C ARG A 202 16.19 -21.29 4.16
N VAL A 203 17.25 -20.53 3.98
CA VAL A 203 18.36 -20.87 3.06
C VAL A 203 19.04 -22.17 3.50
N ILE A 204 19.40 -22.25 4.78
CA ILE A 204 20.07 -23.41 5.37
C ILE A 204 19.19 -24.67 5.28
N ALA A 205 17.90 -24.54 5.58
CA ALA A 205 16.96 -25.66 5.46
C ALA A 205 16.89 -26.21 4.03
N ARG A 206 16.84 -25.35 3.02
CA ARG A 206 16.86 -25.74 1.61
C ARG A 206 18.18 -26.40 1.22
N GLY A 207 19.31 -25.84 1.68
CA GLY A 207 20.64 -26.42 1.46
C GLY A 207 20.79 -27.81 2.10
N ALA A 208 20.39 -27.94 3.37
CA ALA A 208 20.42 -29.20 4.09
C ALA A 208 19.49 -30.24 3.47
N PHE A 209 18.31 -29.83 2.99
CA PHE A 209 17.36 -30.74 2.36
C PHE A 209 17.86 -31.30 1.03
N LEU A 210 18.60 -30.48 0.27
CA LEU A 210 19.09 -30.78 -1.07
C LEU A 210 20.60 -31.08 -1.11
N HIS A 211 21.26 -31.28 0.06
CA HIS A 211 22.72 -31.39 0.11
C HIS A 211 23.29 -32.44 -0.83
N ASP A 212 22.59 -33.54 -0.96
CA ASP A 212 22.98 -34.67 -1.76
C ASP A 212 22.36 -34.74 -3.17
N ILE A 213 21.63 -33.71 -3.63
CA ILE A 213 20.93 -33.73 -4.92
C ILE A 213 21.85 -34.07 -6.11
N GLY A 214 23.13 -33.76 -6.00
CA GLY A 214 24.11 -34.06 -7.02
C GLY A 214 24.38 -35.56 -7.18
N LYS A 215 24.03 -36.42 -6.23
CA LYS A 215 24.09 -37.88 -6.33
C LYS A 215 23.24 -38.40 -7.51
N MET A 216 22.24 -37.63 -7.94
CA MET A 216 21.47 -37.95 -9.15
C MET A 216 22.33 -38.05 -10.41
N ALA A 217 23.46 -37.38 -10.46
CA ALA A 217 24.40 -37.44 -11.58
C ALA A 217 25.48 -38.53 -11.45
N ILE A 218 25.52 -39.27 -10.32
CA ILE A 218 26.47 -40.32 -10.09
C ILE A 218 25.92 -41.63 -10.68
N PRO A 219 26.75 -42.40 -11.41
CA PRO A 219 26.36 -43.70 -11.95
C PRO A 219 25.95 -44.70 -10.85
N ASP A 220 24.85 -45.42 -11.08
CA ASP A 220 24.31 -46.37 -10.11
C ASP A 220 25.32 -47.48 -9.73
N ALA A 221 26.21 -47.87 -10.65
CA ALA A 221 27.27 -48.85 -10.39
C ALA A 221 28.27 -48.37 -9.31
N ILE A 222 28.42 -47.04 -9.13
CA ILE A 222 29.26 -46.45 -8.09
C ILE A 222 28.41 -46.16 -6.84
N LEU A 223 27.26 -45.52 -7.03
CA LEU A 223 26.38 -45.09 -5.94
C LEU A 223 25.89 -46.26 -5.09
N ARG A 224 25.51 -47.37 -5.74
CA ARG A 224 24.95 -48.58 -5.09
C ARG A 224 25.95 -49.76 -5.01
N LYS A 225 27.24 -49.47 -5.14
CA LYS A 225 28.27 -50.51 -5.13
C LYS A 225 28.29 -51.24 -3.78
N PRO A 226 28.12 -52.56 -3.75
CA PRO A 226 28.29 -53.34 -2.52
C PRO A 226 29.80 -53.44 -2.17
N GLY A 227 30.26 -52.64 -1.20
CA GLY A 227 31.63 -52.64 -0.72
C GLY A 227 32.34 -51.30 -0.89
N ALA A 228 33.66 -51.31 -0.65
CA ALA A 228 34.47 -50.07 -0.72
C ALA A 228 34.64 -49.57 -2.18
N LEU A 229 34.60 -48.25 -2.34
CA LEU A 229 34.90 -47.60 -3.60
C LEU A 229 36.41 -47.62 -3.88
N THR A 230 36.81 -47.77 -5.13
CA THR A 230 38.20 -47.59 -5.57
C THR A 230 38.55 -46.08 -5.51
N PRO A 231 39.84 -45.68 -5.55
CA PRO A 231 40.24 -44.30 -5.56
C PRO A 231 39.61 -43.47 -6.70
N ASP A 232 39.46 -44.05 -7.89
CA ASP A 232 38.82 -43.41 -9.04
C ASP A 232 37.32 -43.23 -8.81
N GLU A 233 36.64 -44.25 -8.27
CA GLU A 233 35.23 -44.20 -7.93
C GLU A 233 34.94 -43.17 -6.81
N VAL A 234 35.84 -43.03 -5.81
CA VAL A 234 35.76 -41.98 -4.79
C VAL A 234 35.85 -40.62 -5.43
N THR A 235 36.70 -40.42 -6.42
CA THR A 235 36.81 -39.15 -7.14
C THR A 235 35.51 -38.84 -7.84
N ILE A 236 34.90 -39.78 -8.54
CA ILE A 236 33.58 -39.59 -9.17
C ILE A 236 32.49 -39.32 -8.14
N MET A 237 32.47 -40.07 -7.02
CA MET A 237 31.50 -39.87 -5.94
C MET A 237 31.58 -38.42 -5.38
N ARG A 238 32.79 -37.90 -5.19
CA ARG A 238 33.02 -36.52 -4.69
C ARG A 238 32.49 -35.45 -5.62
N GLU A 239 32.26 -35.72 -6.89
CA GLU A 239 31.68 -34.80 -7.84
C GLU A 239 30.24 -34.39 -7.47
N HIS A 240 29.53 -35.16 -6.62
CA HIS A 240 28.13 -34.85 -6.29
C HIS A 240 27.98 -33.44 -5.71
N CYS A 241 28.92 -32.97 -4.89
CA CYS A 241 28.87 -31.60 -4.35
C CYS A 241 28.84 -30.54 -5.48
N TYR A 242 29.75 -30.65 -6.45
CA TYR A 242 29.81 -29.73 -7.58
C TYR A 242 28.62 -29.90 -8.54
N ARG A 243 28.20 -31.14 -8.81
CA ARG A 243 27.02 -31.41 -9.65
C ARG A 243 25.76 -30.84 -9.05
N GLY A 244 25.55 -31.02 -7.76
CA GLY A 244 24.43 -30.42 -7.02
C GLY A 244 24.43 -28.93 -7.07
N TYR A 245 25.58 -28.29 -6.81
CA TYR A 245 25.75 -26.84 -6.97
C TYR A 245 25.37 -26.36 -8.37
N GLN A 246 25.88 -27.02 -9.43
CA GLN A 246 25.56 -26.63 -10.81
C GLN A 246 24.07 -26.76 -11.16
N MET A 247 23.37 -27.71 -10.57
CA MET A 247 21.92 -27.88 -10.74
C MET A 247 21.17 -26.73 -10.08
N LEU A 248 21.47 -26.44 -8.82
CA LEU A 248 20.70 -25.52 -8.00
C LEU A 248 20.99 -24.04 -8.28
N ARG A 249 22.24 -23.66 -8.60
CA ARG A 249 22.61 -22.27 -8.87
C ARG A 249 21.84 -21.58 -10.00
N LYS A 250 21.24 -22.38 -10.89
CA LYS A 250 20.43 -21.90 -12.01
C LYS A 250 19.03 -21.46 -11.58
N ILE A 251 18.64 -21.82 -10.38
CA ILE A 251 17.32 -21.53 -9.81
C ILE A 251 17.49 -20.35 -8.84
N PRO A 252 16.96 -19.16 -9.15
CA PRO A 252 17.27 -17.95 -8.39
C PRO A 252 17.06 -18.05 -6.88
N PHE A 253 15.97 -18.68 -6.44
CA PHE A 253 15.65 -18.83 -5.01
C PHE A 253 16.44 -19.94 -4.29
N LEU A 254 17.27 -20.69 -5.00
CA LEU A 254 18.16 -21.73 -4.47
C LEU A 254 19.65 -21.37 -4.60
N ALA A 255 19.98 -20.23 -5.20
CA ALA A 255 21.36 -19.84 -5.47
C ALA A 255 22.22 -19.80 -4.19
N GLU A 256 21.68 -19.25 -3.10
CA GLU A 256 22.38 -19.23 -1.79
C GLU A 256 22.47 -20.63 -1.19
N ALA A 257 21.40 -21.42 -1.24
CA ALA A 257 21.40 -22.81 -0.78
C ALA A 257 22.36 -23.70 -1.57
N ALA A 258 22.60 -23.38 -2.85
CA ALA A 258 23.57 -24.10 -3.68
C ALA A 258 25.00 -24.03 -3.12
N GLU A 259 25.42 -22.92 -2.50
CA GLU A 259 26.72 -22.81 -1.84
C GLU A 259 26.86 -23.78 -0.66
N ILE A 260 25.78 -24.00 0.09
CA ILE A 260 25.74 -25.01 1.18
C ILE A 260 25.89 -26.40 0.58
N VAL A 261 25.15 -26.71 -0.50
CA VAL A 261 25.28 -27.98 -1.22
C VAL A 261 26.68 -28.21 -1.76
N TYR A 262 27.36 -27.15 -2.20
CA TYR A 262 28.73 -27.26 -2.68
C TYR A 262 29.73 -27.56 -1.55
N SER A 263 29.44 -27.07 -0.32
CA SER A 263 30.39 -27.07 0.79
C SER A 263 30.07 -28.08 1.90
N HIS A 264 29.00 -28.88 1.81
CA HIS A 264 28.53 -29.73 2.91
C HIS A 264 29.51 -30.85 3.29
N GLN A 265 30.50 -31.13 2.45
CA GLN A 265 31.56 -32.11 2.69
C GLN A 265 32.89 -31.41 3.10
N GLU A 266 32.90 -30.09 3.27
CA GLU A 266 34.06 -29.39 3.78
C GLU A 266 34.22 -29.66 5.30
N ARG A 267 35.45 -29.61 5.76
CA ARG A 267 35.80 -29.84 7.15
C ARG A 267 36.50 -28.62 7.74
N PHE A 268 36.21 -28.30 8.97
CA PHE A 268 36.77 -27.13 9.65
C PHE A 268 38.31 -27.08 9.62
N ASP A 269 38.97 -28.24 9.60
CA ASP A 269 40.43 -28.40 9.50
C ASP A 269 40.98 -28.20 8.07
N GLY A 270 40.12 -28.07 7.06
CA GLY A 270 40.51 -27.93 5.66
C GLY A 270 40.81 -29.27 4.94
N THR A 271 40.52 -30.40 5.58
CA THR A 271 40.71 -31.74 4.98
C THR A 271 39.50 -32.21 4.20
N GLY A 272 38.45 -31.38 4.11
CA GLY A 272 37.24 -31.66 3.38
C GLY A 272 37.40 -31.52 1.86
N TYR A 273 36.27 -31.54 1.15
CA TYR A 273 36.20 -31.39 -0.31
C TYR A 273 34.89 -30.69 -0.69
N PRO A 274 34.76 -30.14 -1.88
CA PRO A 274 35.68 -30.21 -3.05
C PRO A 274 36.67 -29.03 -3.11
N ARG A 275 36.53 -28.02 -2.28
CA ARG A 275 37.34 -26.78 -2.33
C ARG A 275 38.49 -26.76 -1.30
N GLY A 276 38.41 -27.57 -0.27
CA GLY A 276 39.36 -27.60 0.85
C GLY A 276 39.28 -26.34 1.72
N LEU A 277 38.06 -25.79 1.88
CA LEU A 277 37.82 -24.61 2.71
C LEU A 277 38.11 -24.89 4.18
N LYS A 278 38.59 -23.87 4.92
CA LYS A 278 38.98 -24.00 6.31
C LYS A 278 38.33 -22.97 7.19
N GLY A 279 37.87 -23.38 8.37
CA GLY A 279 37.31 -22.47 9.36
C GLY A 279 36.13 -21.66 8.79
N ASP A 280 36.21 -20.35 8.94
CA ASP A 280 35.14 -19.41 8.55
C ASP A 280 34.98 -19.20 7.03
N GLU A 281 35.83 -19.83 6.20
CA GLU A 281 35.63 -19.87 4.74
C GLU A 281 34.48 -20.78 4.34
N ILE A 282 34.09 -21.73 5.21
CA ILE A 282 32.99 -22.63 4.98
C ILE A 282 31.68 -21.86 5.16
N PRO A 283 30.79 -21.83 4.16
CA PRO A 283 29.48 -21.18 4.32
C PRO A 283 28.70 -21.79 5.49
N LEU A 284 27.95 -20.93 6.16
CA LEU A 284 27.09 -21.33 7.29
C LEU A 284 25.94 -22.19 6.77
#